data_60e2de0c1599a9646d81d4838974dbf7
#
_entry.id   60e2de0c1599a9646d81d4838974dbf7
#
_cell.length_a   1.000
_cell.length_b   1.000
_cell.length_c   1.000
_cell.angle_alpha   90.00
_cell.angle_beta   90.00
_cell.angle_gamma   90.00
#
_symmetry.space_group_name_H-M   'P 1'
#
loop_
_entity.id
_entity.type
_entity.pdbx_description
1 polymer ?
#
loop_
_entity_poly.entity_id
_entity_poly.type
_entity_poly.pdbx_seq_one_letter_code
_entity_poly.pdbx_strand_id
1 'polypeptide(L)'
;MSDRVTLPEDRDHELRTITDGFFEREVYLSREETAAFLRDLADQLEAETTVTVAGSTWEIPFEYRTPIEVEIEFTGQRDRELEIELEFSEQRGGSDLAVR
;
A
#
# COMPACT_ATOMS: atom_id res chain seq x y z
N MET A 1 17.00 -5.11 -0.01
CA MET A 1 16.04 -4.20 0.18
C MET A 1 15.26 -3.92 -1.03
N SER A 2 13.99 -3.81 -0.98
CA SER A 2 13.20 -3.59 -2.14
C SER A 2 12.93 -2.15 -2.39
N ASP A 3 12.84 -1.74 -3.64
CA ASP A 3 12.46 -0.37 -3.94
C ASP A 3 10.99 -0.30 -4.26
N ARG A 4 10.26 -1.38 -4.17
CA ARG A 4 8.82 -1.36 -4.35
C ARG A 4 8.20 -2.60 -3.73
N VAL A 5 6.93 -2.48 -3.37
CA VAL A 5 6.19 -3.58 -2.79
C VAL A 5 5.48 -4.27 -3.94
N THR A 6 5.78 -5.52 -4.18
CA THR A 6 5.27 -6.23 -5.34
C THR A 6 4.28 -7.32 -4.96
N LEU A 7 3.16 -7.34 -5.64
CA LEU A 7 2.17 -8.37 -5.45
C LEU A 7 2.37 -9.44 -6.53
N PRO A 8 2.39 -10.71 -6.14
CA PRO A 8 2.59 -11.77 -7.12
C PRO A 8 1.28 -12.03 -7.83
N GLU A 9 1.00 -11.36 -8.83
CA GLU A 9 -0.20 -11.59 -9.57
C GLU A 9 -0.02 -11.83 -11.03
N ASP A 10 0.08 -10.98 -11.89
CA ASP A 10 0.16 -11.23 -13.30
C ASP A 10 1.47 -11.40 -13.79
N ARG A 11 1.74 -11.41 -15.03
CA ARG A 11 2.95 -11.57 -15.57
C ARG A 11 3.16 -10.58 -16.52
N ASP A 12 4.05 -10.12 -16.73
CA ASP A 12 4.51 -9.34 -17.58
C ASP A 12 3.97 -8.64 -18.49
N HIS A 13 3.94 -7.62 -18.77
CA HIS A 13 3.48 -6.89 -19.75
C HIS A 13 3.94 -5.49 -19.51
N GLU A 14 3.41 -4.52 -20.15
CA GLU A 14 3.80 -3.22 -19.97
C GLU A 14 3.44 -2.69 -18.63
N LEU A 15 4.27 -2.02 -17.93
CA LEU A 15 4.02 -1.48 -16.62
C LEU A 15 3.30 -0.16 -16.74
N ARG A 16 2.19 -0.03 -16.09
CA ARG A 16 1.41 1.18 -16.12
C ARG A 16 1.54 1.88 -14.77
N THR A 17 1.94 3.14 -14.78
CA THR A 17 2.07 3.90 -13.54
C THR A 17 0.75 4.59 -13.24
N ILE A 18 0.22 4.37 -12.06
CA ILE A 18 -1.08 4.91 -11.68
C ILE A 18 -0.88 6.05 -10.72
N THR A 19 -1.28 7.24 -11.14
CA THR A 19 -1.13 8.43 -10.31
C THR A 19 -2.43 9.18 -10.11
N ASP A 20 -3.51 8.77 -10.77
CA ASP A 20 -4.79 9.43 -10.55
C ASP A 20 -5.90 8.48 -10.94
N GLY A 21 -7.13 8.88 -10.72
CA GLY A 21 -8.28 8.06 -11.03
C GLY A 21 -8.53 7.05 -9.93
N PHE A 22 -9.09 5.93 -10.30
CA PHE A 22 -9.42 4.90 -9.33
C PHE A 22 -8.81 3.58 -9.74
N PHE A 23 -8.23 2.87 -8.79
CA PHE A 23 -7.62 1.59 -9.07
C PHE A 23 -7.83 0.71 -7.86
N GLU A 24 -8.23 -0.53 -8.08
CA GLU A 24 -8.42 -1.45 -6.99
C GLU A 24 -7.96 -2.83 -7.41
N ARG A 25 -7.28 -3.53 -6.56
CA ARG A 25 -6.85 -4.87 -6.84
C ARG A 25 -6.91 -5.70 -5.58
N GLU A 26 -7.48 -6.89 -5.68
CA GLU A 26 -7.60 -7.76 -4.54
C GLU A 26 -6.93 -9.07 -4.89
N VAL A 27 -6.07 -9.57 -4.02
CA VAL A 27 -5.39 -10.81 -4.26
C VAL A 27 -5.41 -11.65 -3.00
N TYR A 28 -5.21 -12.94 -3.16
CA TYR A 28 -5.15 -13.84 -2.04
C TYR A 28 -3.74 -14.41 -1.99
N LEU A 29 -3.05 -14.21 -0.89
CA LEU A 29 -1.65 -14.55 -0.75
C LEU A 29 -1.47 -15.65 0.30
N SER A 30 -0.44 -16.46 0.12
CA SER A 30 -0.09 -17.41 1.15
C SER A 30 0.46 -16.66 2.34
N ARG A 31 0.67 -17.35 3.44
CA ARG A 31 1.21 -16.72 4.62
C ARG A 31 2.61 -16.17 4.34
N GLU A 32 3.41 -16.93 3.61
CA GLU A 32 4.77 -16.50 3.30
C GLU A 32 4.79 -15.30 2.36
N GLU A 33 3.88 -15.30 1.39
CA GLU A 33 3.80 -14.16 0.47
C GLU A 33 3.34 -12.92 1.19
N THR A 34 2.42 -13.08 2.13
CA THR A 34 1.94 -11.94 2.90
C THR A 34 3.06 -11.38 3.76
N ALA A 35 3.86 -12.26 4.38
CA ALA A 35 4.96 -11.80 5.20
C ALA A 35 5.97 -11.04 4.37
N ALA A 36 6.26 -11.53 3.16
CA ALA A 36 7.20 -10.86 2.29
C ALA A 36 6.69 -9.49 1.87
N PHE A 37 5.40 -9.42 1.56
CA PHE A 37 4.78 -8.17 1.16
C PHE A 37 4.90 -7.15 2.31
N LEU A 38 4.63 -7.58 3.53
CA LEU A 38 4.71 -6.68 4.68
C LEU A 38 6.14 -6.23 4.96
N ARG A 39 7.10 -7.12 4.75
CA ARG A 39 8.49 -6.74 4.96
C ARG A 39 8.93 -5.71 3.94
N ASP A 40 8.52 -5.86 2.68
CA ASP A 40 8.85 -4.89 1.66
C ASP A 40 8.23 -3.55 2.00
N LEU A 41 6.98 -3.55 2.46
CA LEU A 41 6.32 -2.33 2.83
C LEU A 41 7.04 -1.65 3.98
N ALA A 42 7.42 -2.43 4.99
CA ALA A 42 8.13 -1.88 6.14
C ALA A 42 9.46 -1.26 5.72
N ASP A 43 10.16 -1.92 4.80
CA ASP A 43 11.44 -1.39 4.31
C ASP A 43 11.25 -0.02 3.68
N GLN A 44 10.21 0.13 2.89
CA GLN A 44 10.00 1.41 2.25
C GLN A 44 9.61 2.47 3.26
N LEU A 45 8.80 2.13 4.25
CA LEU A 45 8.40 3.08 5.26
C LEU A 45 9.60 3.58 6.05
N GLU A 46 10.59 2.72 6.25
CA GLU A 46 11.76 3.12 6.99
C GLU A 46 12.72 3.96 6.15
N ALA A 47 12.66 3.80 4.86
CA ALA A 47 13.63 4.47 3.99
C ALA A 47 13.19 5.82 3.48
N GLU A 48 11.92 5.98 3.18
CA GLU A 48 11.50 7.23 2.58
C GLU A 48 10.05 7.53 2.80
N THR A 49 9.60 8.66 2.30
CA THR A 49 8.23 9.07 2.43
C THR A 49 7.41 8.72 1.20
N THR A 50 7.94 7.89 0.33
CA THR A 50 7.21 7.42 -0.83
C THR A 50 7.13 5.91 -0.77
N VAL A 51 5.92 5.39 -0.95
CA VAL A 51 5.72 3.96 -1.02
C VAL A 51 5.31 3.64 -2.44
N THR A 52 5.93 2.64 -3.04
CA THR A 52 5.54 2.21 -4.38
C THR A 52 5.03 0.78 -4.29
N VAL A 53 3.77 0.59 -4.63
CA VAL A 53 3.16 -0.73 -4.64
C VAL A 53 3.00 -1.15 -6.07
N ALA A 54 3.36 -2.36 -6.40
CA ALA A 54 3.35 -2.78 -7.79
C ALA A 54 2.91 -4.22 -7.97
N GLY A 55 2.25 -4.46 -9.08
CA GLY A 55 2.02 -5.80 -9.58
C GLY A 55 2.91 -5.99 -10.77
N SER A 56 2.59 -6.94 -11.63
CA SER A 56 3.45 -7.17 -12.77
C SER A 56 3.14 -6.22 -13.92
N THR A 57 1.97 -5.61 -13.94
CA THR A 57 1.62 -4.71 -15.03
C THR A 57 1.28 -3.31 -14.58
N TRP A 58 1.43 -3.00 -13.32
CA TRP A 58 1.07 -1.70 -12.81
C TRP A 58 1.93 -1.34 -11.61
N GLU A 59 2.02 -0.07 -11.33
CA GLU A 59 2.70 0.38 -10.12
C GLU A 59 2.08 1.69 -9.66
N ILE A 60 2.04 1.90 -8.36
CA ILE A 60 1.50 3.09 -7.76
C ILE A 60 2.55 3.70 -6.85
N PRO A 61 3.19 4.78 -7.28
CA PRO A 61 4.09 5.49 -6.40
C PRO A 61 3.27 6.51 -5.62
N PHE A 62 3.39 6.50 -4.31
CA PHE A 62 2.55 7.36 -3.49
C PHE A 62 3.37 8.02 -2.39
N GLU A 63 3.42 9.33 -2.43
CA GLU A 63 4.12 10.06 -1.39
C GLU A 63 3.12 10.35 -0.29
N TYR A 64 3.36 9.82 0.89
CA TYR A 64 2.37 9.89 1.95
C TYR A 64 2.80 10.82 3.05
N ARG A 65 1.84 11.23 3.86
CA ARG A 65 2.12 12.06 5.02
C ARG A 65 1.79 11.24 6.25
N THR A 66 2.27 11.67 7.39
CA THR A 66 1.97 11.01 8.65
C THR A 66 1.03 11.88 9.42
N PRO A 67 0.24 11.30 10.31
CA PRO A 67 0.30 9.89 10.69
C PRO A 67 -0.43 9.00 9.69
N ILE A 68 -0.10 7.72 9.72
CA ILE A 68 -0.75 6.73 8.89
C ILE A 68 -1.87 6.13 9.71
N GLU A 69 -3.03 5.97 9.13
CA GLU A 69 -4.15 5.44 9.87
C GLU A 69 -4.12 3.92 9.85
N VAL A 70 -4.23 3.30 11.00
CA VAL A 70 -4.26 1.84 11.09
C VAL A 70 -5.60 1.48 11.72
N GLU A 71 -6.37 0.68 11.03
CA GLU A 71 -7.68 0.29 11.53
C GLU A 71 -7.70 -1.21 11.78
N ILE A 72 -8.17 -1.61 12.95
CA ILE A 72 -8.27 -3.00 13.32
C ILE A 72 -9.73 -3.30 13.61
N GLU A 73 -10.26 -4.32 12.96
CA GLU A 73 -11.64 -4.66 13.17
C GLU A 73 -11.77 -6.15 13.37
N PHE A 74 -12.50 -6.56 14.40
CA PHE A 74 -12.70 -7.97 14.69
C PHE A 74 -14.19 -8.28 14.76
N THR A 75 -14.60 -9.30 14.07
CA THR A 75 -15.99 -9.77 14.11
C THR A 75 -15.97 -11.20 14.60
N GLY A 76 -16.63 -11.47 15.70
CA GLY A 76 -16.50 -12.77 16.32
C GLY A 76 -17.76 -13.58 16.48
N GLN A 77 -18.76 -13.34 15.65
CA GLN A 77 -19.95 -14.06 15.76
C GLN A 77 -19.87 -15.42 15.16
N ARG A 78 -20.31 -15.65 13.99
CA ARG A 78 -20.27 -16.89 13.38
C ARG A 78 -18.98 -17.07 12.72
N ASP A 79 -18.67 -16.47 11.68
CA ASP A 79 -17.43 -16.58 10.98
C ASP A 79 -16.53 -15.51 11.54
N ARG A 80 -15.51 -15.87 12.24
CA ARG A 80 -14.66 -14.90 12.88
C ARG A 80 -13.70 -14.32 11.89
N GLU A 81 -13.57 -13.01 11.91
CA GLU A 81 -12.69 -12.32 10.98
C GLU A 81 -11.89 -11.24 11.68
N LEU A 82 -10.65 -11.09 11.29
CA LEU A 82 -9.79 -10.03 11.77
C LEU A 82 -9.34 -9.24 10.56
N GLU A 83 -9.62 -7.95 10.57
CA GLU A 83 -9.26 -7.10 9.46
C GLU A 83 -8.28 -6.05 9.91
N ILE A 84 -7.18 -5.90 9.20
CA ILE A 84 -6.16 -4.91 9.51
C ILE A 84 -5.98 -4.07 8.27
N GLU A 85 -6.18 -2.78 8.41
CA GLU A 85 -6.16 -1.89 7.27
C GLU A 85 -5.22 -0.73 7.51
N LEU A 86 -4.41 -0.42 6.53
CA LEU A 86 -3.50 0.72 6.59
C LEU A 86 -3.93 1.71 5.53
N GLU A 87 -4.08 2.96 5.93
CA GLU A 87 -4.49 3.96 4.97
C GLU A 87 -3.44 5.06 4.91
N PHE A 88 -2.93 5.31 3.73
CA PHE A 88 -1.94 6.33 3.48
C PHE A 88 -2.60 7.52 2.79
N SER A 89 -2.38 8.71 3.31
CA SER A 89 -2.96 9.90 2.72
C SER A 89 -1.87 10.71 2.05
N GLU A 90 -2.26 11.41 1.03
CA GLU A 90 -1.33 12.15 0.23
C GLU A 90 -0.61 13.24 0.99
N GLN A 91 0.68 13.38 0.73
CA GLN A 91 1.47 14.43 1.32
C GLN A 91 1.11 15.70 0.60
N ARG A 92 0.67 16.71 1.32
CA ARG A 92 0.32 17.94 0.70
C ARG A 92 1.46 18.87 0.78
N GLY A 93 1.53 19.76 -0.11
CA GLY A 93 2.53 20.77 -0.09
C GLY A 93 2.30 21.68 1.05
N GLY A 94 3.30 22.38 1.47
CA GLY A 94 3.15 23.22 2.60
C GLY A 94 2.06 24.20 2.46
N SER A 95 1.65 24.44 1.28
CA SER A 95 0.69 25.44 1.10
C SER A 95 -0.64 25.09 1.62
N ASP A 96 -0.89 23.86 1.80
CA ASP A 96 -2.17 23.61 2.15
C ASP A 96 -2.49 24.15 3.46
N LEU A 97 -1.67 24.64 4.06
CA LEU A 97 -2.00 25.12 5.21
C LEU A 97 -1.93 26.35 5.42
N ALA A 98 -1.71 26.75 5.07
CA ALA A 98 -1.70 27.79 5.33
C ALA A 98 -2.24 28.68 5.39
N VAL A 99 -2.32 29.09 5.27
CA VAL A 99 -2.67 29.73 5.37
C VAL A 99 -3.08 30.17 5.76
N ARG A 100 -3.20 30.26 5.82
CA ARG A 100 -3.52 30.31 6.24
C ARG A 100 -3.57 30.97 6.61
#